data_c6113b8b68d53ca66d226d0fe3721691
#
_entry.id   c6113b8b68d53ca66d226d0fe3721691
#
_cell.length_a   1.000
_cell.length_b   1.000
_cell.length_c   1.000
_cell.angle_alpha   90.00
_cell.angle_beta   90.00
_cell.angle_gamma   90.00
#
_symmetry.space_group_name_H-M   'P 1'
#
loop_
_entity.id
_entity.type
_entity.pdbx_description
1 polymer ?
#
loop_
_entity_poly.entity_id
_entity_poly.type
_entity_poly.pdbx_seq_one_letter_code
_entity_poly.pdbx_strand_id
1 'polypeptide(L)'
;FYDRFYKKFVSFLESYFHTTDEQCPITVLTNHGTQMFFTNSLGDVNQQTINAYLRGYRAFGNYCEEEGLIDGFKCPIKEVEPPVKQVYTDKELNKLLVKPDITYFEDFRNYTIINLLLATGARTNTILNIKIKDVDLEEGYIIFNTTKAHKVVRIGLERKCKNALEEYIGYWRNVNDGDIEPDDYLFCNNYEEQLTRSGLTTAIARYNRRRGVEKTSLHLFRHTFAKNWITSGGDLITLAQVLTHSELDMVKKYANLYAHDVKGEIEEHSTLSQLRTRSGQTMTTKRREQE
;
A
#
# COMPACT_ATOMS: atom_id res chain seq x y z
N PHE A 1 7.13 -15.56 -2.85
CA PHE A 1 8.51 -15.04 -2.77
C PHE A 1 9.52 -16.16 -2.57
N TYR A 2 9.37 -17.01 -1.55
CA TYR A 2 10.33 -18.07 -1.22
C TYR A 2 10.53 -19.08 -2.35
N ASP A 3 9.49 -19.49 -3.07
CA ASP A 3 9.62 -20.35 -4.26
C ASP A 3 10.51 -19.72 -5.34
N ARG A 4 10.34 -18.41 -5.60
CA ARG A 4 11.18 -17.68 -6.56
C ARG A 4 12.62 -17.55 -6.06
N PHE A 5 12.81 -17.32 -4.77
CA PHE A 5 14.13 -17.29 -4.15
C PHE A 5 14.81 -18.65 -4.30
N TYR A 6 14.14 -19.74 -3.90
CA TYR A 6 14.67 -21.08 -3.96
C TYR A 6 15.14 -21.46 -5.38
N LYS A 7 14.28 -21.29 -6.38
CA LYS A 7 14.63 -21.60 -7.79
C LYS A 7 15.86 -20.82 -8.26
N LYS A 8 15.95 -19.53 -7.92
CA LYS A 8 17.11 -18.71 -8.26
C LYS A 8 18.36 -19.14 -7.52
N PHE A 9 18.21 -19.51 -6.26
CA PHE A 9 19.33 -19.91 -5.42
C PHE A 9 19.89 -21.27 -5.83
N VAL A 10 19.05 -22.27 -6.07
CA VAL A 10 19.45 -23.58 -6.60
C VAL A 10 20.16 -23.43 -7.95
N SER A 11 19.56 -22.71 -8.89
CA SER A 11 20.19 -22.44 -10.19
C SER A 11 21.54 -21.74 -10.07
N PHE A 12 21.70 -20.85 -9.08
CA PHE A 12 22.98 -20.24 -8.78
C PHE A 12 23.99 -21.28 -8.25
N LEU A 13 23.61 -22.14 -7.30
CA LEU A 13 24.50 -23.16 -6.75
C LEU A 13 24.96 -24.15 -7.83
N GLU A 14 24.05 -24.63 -8.68
CA GLU A 14 24.36 -25.49 -9.82
C GLU A 14 25.38 -24.85 -10.77
N SER A 15 25.17 -23.58 -11.11
CA SER A 15 26.05 -22.83 -12.01
C SER A 15 27.41 -22.54 -11.40
N TYR A 16 27.42 -22.15 -10.12
CA TYR A 16 28.62 -21.67 -9.45
C TYR A 16 29.56 -22.81 -9.02
N PHE A 17 28.98 -23.91 -8.52
CA PHE A 17 29.75 -25.07 -8.04
C PHE A 17 29.87 -26.19 -9.09
N HIS A 18 29.23 -26.04 -10.26
CA HIS A 18 29.12 -27.09 -11.28
C HIS A 18 28.62 -28.42 -10.72
N THR A 19 27.71 -28.33 -9.75
CA THR A 19 27.11 -29.48 -9.05
C THR A 19 25.60 -29.33 -9.06
N THR A 20 24.89 -30.42 -8.80
CA THR A 20 23.46 -30.38 -8.52
C THR A 20 23.20 -29.98 -7.06
N ASP A 21 21.99 -29.60 -6.70
CA ASP A 21 21.57 -29.26 -5.34
C ASP A 21 21.81 -30.44 -4.34
N GLU A 22 21.70 -31.68 -4.80
CA GLU A 22 21.99 -32.89 -4.02
C GLU A 22 23.48 -33.10 -3.69
N GLN A 23 24.36 -32.53 -4.52
CA GLN A 23 25.82 -32.66 -4.37
C GLN A 23 26.47 -31.48 -3.65
N CYS A 24 25.77 -30.35 -3.57
CA CYS A 24 26.29 -29.15 -2.95
C CYS A 24 26.20 -29.25 -1.42
N PRO A 25 27.32 -29.23 -0.68
CA PRO A 25 27.27 -29.30 0.77
C PRO A 25 26.63 -28.04 1.35
N ILE A 26 25.70 -28.21 2.29
CA ILE A 26 24.97 -27.10 2.91
C ILE A 26 25.91 -26.07 3.62
N THR A 27 27.10 -26.50 4.02
CA THR A 27 28.12 -25.67 4.64
C THR A 27 28.59 -24.50 3.76
N VAL A 28 28.31 -24.52 2.44
CA VAL A 28 28.62 -23.37 1.56
C VAL A 28 27.85 -22.11 1.94
N LEU A 29 26.72 -22.26 2.64
CA LEU A 29 25.91 -21.12 3.12
C LEU A 29 26.68 -20.20 4.07
N THR A 30 27.63 -20.76 4.84
CA THR A 30 28.43 -19.96 5.80
C THR A 30 29.53 -19.16 5.13
N ASN A 31 29.85 -19.47 3.86
CA ASN A 31 30.89 -18.79 3.13
C ASN A 31 30.39 -17.41 2.64
N HIS A 32 31.03 -16.34 3.12
CA HIS A 32 30.76 -14.97 2.69
C HIS A 32 30.93 -14.77 1.18
N GLY A 33 31.86 -15.49 0.55
CA GLY A 33 32.03 -15.49 -0.91
C GLY A 33 30.77 -15.98 -1.62
N THR A 34 30.13 -17.06 -1.15
CA THR A 34 28.90 -17.57 -1.73
C THR A 34 27.78 -16.53 -1.71
N GLN A 35 27.63 -15.78 -0.61
CA GLN A 35 26.67 -14.66 -0.52
C GLN A 35 26.98 -13.56 -1.55
N MET A 36 28.23 -13.18 -1.70
CA MET A 36 28.64 -12.16 -2.69
C MET A 36 28.38 -12.63 -4.12
N PHE A 37 28.76 -13.85 -4.45
CA PHE A 37 28.55 -14.42 -5.78
C PHE A 37 27.06 -14.59 -6.08
N PHE A 38 26.25 -15.00 -5.10
CA PHE A 38 24.81 -15.06 -5.26
C PHE A 38 24.21 -13.68 -5.58
N THR A 39 24.62 -12.62 -4.85
CA THR A 39 24.14 -11.27 -5.12
C THR A 39 24.55 -10.77 -6.50
N ASN A 40 25.78 -11.08 -6.93
CA ASN A 40 26.27 -10.73 -8.26
C ASN A 40 25.52 -11.48 -9.37
N SER A 41 25.10 -12.73 -9.13
CA SER A 41 24.32 -13.54 -10.06
C SER A 41 22.92 -12.98 -10.34
N LEU A 42 22.40 -12.07 -9.48
CA LEU A 42 21.11 -11.44 -9.67
C LEU A 42 21.12 -10.43 -10.84
N GLY A 43 22.28 -10.03 -11.33
CA GLY A 43 22.44 -9.07 -12.41
C GLY A 43 22.20 -7.62 -11.96
N ASP A 44 21.94 -6.75 -12.93
CA ASP A 44 21.72 -5.32 -12.68
C ASP A 44 20.31 -5.10 -12.10
N VAL A 45 20.19 -5.31 -10.81
CA VAL A 45 18.95 -5.05 -10.05
C VAL A 45 19.22 -4.07 -8.92
N ASN A 46 18.21 -3.30 -8.53
CA ASN A 46 18.36 -2.34 -7.45
C ASN A 46 18.64 -3.03 -6.10
N GLN A 47 19.28 -2.29 -5.18
CA GLN A 47 19.68 -2.80 -3.85
C GLN A 47 18.50 -3.34 -3.02
N GLN A 48 17.28 -2.81 -3.20
CA GLN A 48 16.09 -3.32 -2.49
C GLN A 48 15.73 -4.74 -2.97
N THR A 49 15.89 -5.02 -4.26
CA THR A 49 15.71 -6.35 -4.82
C THR A 49 16.76 -7.31 -4.29
N ILE A 50 18.04 -6.89 -4.25
CA ILE A 50 19.13 -7.66 -3.63
C ILE A 50 18.77 -7.98 -2.18
N ASN A 51 18.37 -6.97 -1.40
CA ASN A 51 17.99 -7.14 0.00
C ASN A 51 16.80 -8.08 0.19
N ALA A 52 15.85 -8.10 -0.76
CA ALA A 52 14.75 -9.05 -0.71
C ALA A 52 15.26 -10.50 -0.87
N TYR A 53 16.15 -10.76 -1.82
CA TYR A 53 16.78 -12.06 -1.98
C TYR A 53 17.65 -12.45 -0.79
N LEU A 54 18.44 -11.51 -0.24
CA LEU A 54 19.25 -11.75 0.96
C LEU A 54 18.40 -12.06 2.20
N ARG A 55 17.18 -11.53 2.32
CA ARG A 55 16.24 -11.94 3.39
C ARG A 55 15.83 -13.41 3.24
N GLY A 56 15.59 -13.88 2.01
CA GLY A 56 15.36 -15.31 1.75
C GLY A 56 16.56 -16.16 2.13
N TYR A 57 17.75 -15.74 1.72
CA TYR A 57 19.03 -16.40 2.07
C TYR A 57 19.22 -16.47 3.59
N ARG A 58 19.00 -15.35 4.29
CA ARG A 58 19.07 -15.28 5.75
C ARG A 58 18.08 -16.20 6.43
N ALA A 59 16.82 -16.20 5.98
CA ALA A 59 15.78 -17.05 6.56
C ALA A 59 16.13 -18.54 6.41
N PHE A 60 16.65 -18.93 5.24
CA PHE A 60 17.08 -20.30 4.99
C PHE A 60 18.32 -20.66 5.82
N GLY A 61 19.32 -19.78 5.87
CA GLY A 61 20.54 -20.04 6.66
C GLY A 61 20.27 -20.13 8.17
N ASN A 62 19.42 -19.26 8.71
CA ASN A 62 19.01 -19.34 10.12
C ASN A 62 18.28 -20.66 10.42
N TYR A 63 17.38 -21.08 9.53
CA TYR A 63 16.73 -22.39 9.66
C TYR A 63 17.74 -23.53 9.70
N CYS A 64 18.75 -23.52 8.81
CA CYS A 64 19.78 -24.55 8.81
C CYS A 64 20.66 -24.53 10.08
N GLU A 65 20.91 -23.36 10.66
CA GLU A 65 21.63 -23.21 11.92
C GLU A 65 20.78 -23.71 13.11
N GLU A 66 19.49 -23.39 13.15
CA GLU A 66 18.53 -23.86 14.16
C GLU A 66 18.38 -25.39 14.13
N GLU A 67 18.44 -26.01 12.95
CA GLU A 67 18.41 -27.47 12.78
C GLU A 67 19.80 -28.15 13.00
N GLY A 68 20.83 -27.39 13.35
CA GLY A 68 22.17 -27.89 13.60
C GLY A 68 22.89 -28.43 12.36
N LEU A 69 22.47 -28.00 11.17
CA LEU A 69 23.07 -28.40 9.90
C LEU A 69 24.33 -27.59 9.54
N ILE A 70 24.43 -26.38 10.07
CA ILE A 70 25.57 -25.47 9.92
C ILE A 70 25.77 -24.67 11.20
N ASP A 71 26.98 -24.15 11.41
CA ASP A 71 27.32 -23.30 12.54
C ASP A 71 27.83 -21.91 12.09
N GLY A 72 27.56 -20.88 12.89
CA GLY A 72 28.13 -19.55 12.72
C GLY A 72 27.63 -18.80 11.49
N PHE A 73 26.40 -19.01 11.08
CA PHE A 73 25.79 -18.35 9.93
C PHE A 73 25.62 -16.84 10.15
N LYS A 74 26.06 -16.05 9.19
CA LYS A 74 25.89 -14.59 9.19
C LYS A 74 25.55 -14.09 7.79
N CYS A 75 24.45 -13.36 7.68
CA CYS A 75 24.04 -12.72 6.43
C CYS A 75 23.76 -11.23 6.67
N PRO A 76 24.78 -10.34 6.61
CA PRO A 76 24.58 -8.91 6.73
C PRO A 76 23.78 -8.39 5.53
N ILE A 77 22.76 -7.57 5.82
CA ILE A 77 21.94 -6.92 4.79
C ILE A 77 22.14 -5.41 4.94
N LYS A 78 22.58 -4.78 3.86
CA LYS A 78 22.81 -3.34 3.82
C LYS A 78 21.48 -2.60 3.96
N GLU A 79 21.36 -1.71 4.93
CA GLU A 79 20.22 -0.82 5.00
C GLU A 79 20.24 0.16 3.83
N VAL A 80 19.08 0.34 3.22
CA VAL A 80 18.89 1.26 2.11
C VAL A 80 17.63 2.06 2.40
N GLU A 81 17.75 3.36 2.37
CA GLU A 81 16.58 4.23 2.43
C GLU A 81 15.66 3.94 1.24
N PRO A 82 14.38 3.65 1.50
CA PRO A 82 13.44 3.44 0.42
C PRO A 82 13.28 4.74 -0.38
N PRO A 83 13.27 4.69 -1.71
CA PRO A 83 13.05 5.88 -2.53
C PRO A 83 11.71 6.52 -2.17
N VAL A 84 11.67 7.85 -2.24
CA VAL A 84 10.43 8.61 -2.06
C VAL A 84 9.41 8.11 -3.08
N LYS A 85 8.31 7.55 -2.59
CA LYS A 85 7.28 6.99 -3.47
C LYS A 85 6.55 8.13 -4.17
N GLN A 86 6.47 8.04 -5.48
CA GLN A 86 5.64 8.95 -6.26
C GLN A 86 4.17 8.81 -5.83
N VAL A 87 3.43 9.90 -5.97
CA VAL A 87 1.98 9.96 -5.77
C VAL A 87 1.34 10.64 -6.98
N TYR A 88 0.04 10.48 -7.16
CA TYR A 88 -0.67 11.28 -8.15
C TYR A 88 -0.77 12.73 -7.68
N THR A 89 -0.58 13.66 -8.61
CA THR A 89 -0.84 15.08 -8.41
C THR A 89 -2.34 15.38 -8.59
N ASP A 90 -2.82 16.48 -8.03
CA ASP A 90 -4.22 16.91 -8.19
C ASP A 90 -4.59 17.10 -9.66
N LYS A 91 -3.64 17.59 -10.48
CA LYS A 91 -3.83 17.74 -11.92
C LYS A 91 -4.03 16.40 -12.63
N GLU A 92 -3.28 15.36 -12.24
CA GLU A 92 -3.46 14.00 -12.77
C GLU A 92 -4.78 13.39 -12.27
N LEU A 93 -5.10 13.55 -10.98
CA LEU A 93 -6.36 13.07 -10.41
C LEU A 93 -7.58 13.70 -11.08
N ASN A 94 -7.55 15.02 -11.31
CA ASN A 94 -8.62 15.71 -12.00
C ASN A 94 -8.87 15.16 -13.42
N LYS A 95 -7.83 14.73 -14.14
CA LYS A 95 -7.99 14.05 -15.42
C LYS A 95 -8.61 12.67 -15.28
N LEU A 96 -8.16 11.89 -14.30
CA LEU A 96 -8.64 10.53 -14.07
C LEU A 96 -10.08 10.47 -13.54
N LEU A 97 -10.51 11.50 -12.80
CA LEU A 97 -11.82 11.61 -12.20
C LEU A 97 -12.86 12.30 -13.10
N VAL A 98 -12.51 12.62 -14.35
CA VAL A 98 -13.52 12.99 -15.33
C VAL A 98 -14.40 11.77 -15.60
N LYS A 99 -15.70 11.89 -15.31
CA LYS A 99 -16.65 10.81 -15.50
C LYS A 99 -16.69 10.39 -16.97
N PRO A 100 -16.46 9.09 -17.28
CA PRO A 100 -16.56 8.60 -18.65
C PRO A 100 -18.02 8.45 -19.08
N ASP A 101 -18.24 8.18 -20.36
CA ASP A 101 -19.49 7.74 -20.87
C ASP A 101 -19.82 6.34 -20.28
N ILE A 102 -20.99 6.24 -19.65
CA ILE A 102 -21.45 5.03 -18.96
C ILE A 102 -21.69 3.84 -19.90
N THR A 103 -21.86 4.11 -21.19
CA THR A 103 -22.03 3.06 -22.23
C THR A 103 -20.77 2.21 -22.41
N TYR A 104 -19.61 2.73 -22.01
CA TYR A 104 -18.34 1.99 -22.04
C TYR A 104 -18.10 1.35 -20.66
N PHE A 105 -18.62 0.14 -20.47
CA PHE A 105 -18.55 -0.61 -19.21
C PHE A 105 -17.17 -0.61 -18.57
N GLU A 106 -16.10 -0.95 -19.33
CA GLU A 106 -14.74 -1.00 -18.80
C GLU A 106 -14.28 0.35 -18.25
N ASP A 107 -14.59 1.44 -18.95
CA ASP A 107 -14.15 2.77 -18.53
C ASP A 107 -14.91 3.24 -17.30
N PHE A 108 -16.21 2.94 -17.22
CA PHE A 108 -17.03 3.29 -16.08
C PHE A 108 -16.65 2.45 -14.85
N ARG A 109 -16.42 1.15 -15.02
CA ARG A 109 -15.85 0.29 -13.97
C ARG A 109 -14.51 0.82 -13.45
N ASN A 110 -13.57 1.16 -14.36
CA ASN A 110 -12.25 1.65 -13.99
C ASN A 110 -12.32 3.00 -13.26
N TYR A 111 -13.20 3.89 -13.69
CA TYR A 111 -13.51 5.15 -13.00
C TYR A 111 -14.01 4.90 -11.58
N THR A 112 -14.96 3.98 -11.41
CA THR A 112 -15.52 3.63 -10.09
C THR A 112 -14.46 3.00 -9.18
N ILE A 113 -13.62 2.11 -9.73
CA ILE A 113 -12.47 1.53 -8.99
C ILE A 113 -11.50 2.63 -8.52
N ILE A 114 -11.18 3.62 -9.36
CA ILE A 114 -10.29 4.73 -9.00
C ILE A 114 -10.91 5.58 -7.87
N ASN A 115 -12.21 5.89 -7.95
CA ASN A 115 -12.92 6.59 -6.88
C ASN A 115 -12.81 5.82 -5.56
N LEU A 116 -13.06 4.51 -5.58
CA LEU A 116 -13.01 3.67 -4.40
C LEU A 116 -11.57 3.57 -3.83
N LEU A 117 -10.55 3.43 -4.69
CA LEU A 117 -9.16 3.42 -4.26
C LEU A 117 -8.74 4.73 -3.61
N LEU A 118 -9.20 5.86 -4.13
CA LEU A 118 -8.90 7.20 -3.58
C LEU A 118 -9.70 7.51 -2.31
N ALA A 119 -10.89 6.94 -2.16
CA ALA A 119 -11.72 7.14 -0.97
C ALA A 119 -11.29 6.25 0.22
N THR A 120 -10.71 5.07 -0.06
CA THR A 120 -10.47 4.06 0.98
C THR A 120 -9.01 3.66 1.14
N GLY A 121 -8.17 3.95 0.17
CA GLY A 121 -6.79 3.45 0.12
C GLY A 121 -6.68 1.92 0.06
N ALA A 122 -7.71 1.21 -0.38
CA ALA A 122 -7.77 -0.25 -0.40
C ALA A 122 -6.61 -0.89 -1.17
N ARG A 123 -6.21 -2.11 -0.77
CA ARG A 123 -5.25 -2.90 -1.56
C ARG A 123 -5.90 -3.47 -2.81
N THR A 124 -5.12 -3.67 -3.87
CA THR A 124 -5.61 -4.27 -5.12
C THR A 124 -6.39 -5.57 -4.89
N ASN A 125 -5.86 -6.47 -4.06
CA ASN A 125 -6.55 -7.73 -3.76
C ASN A 125 -7.86 -7.53 -2.99
N THR A 126 -7.97 -6.50 -2.17
CA THR A 126 -9.24 -6.15 -1.51
C THR A 126 -10.28 -5.75 -2.55
N ILE A 127 -9.92 -4.85 -3.48
CA ILE A 127 -10.81 -4.44 -4.58
C ILE A 127 -11.31 -5.63 -5.40
N LEU A 128 -10.42 -6.57 -5.73
CA LEU A 128 -10.75 -7.75 -6.54
C LEU A 128 -11.70 -8.74 -5.86
N ASN A 129 -11.80 -8.70 -4.54
CA ASN A 129 -12.60 -9.65 -3.77
C ASN A 129 -13.85 -9.05 -3.13
N ILE A 130 -14.16 -7.78 -3.41
CA ILE A 130 -15.41 -7.15 -2.95
C ILE A 130 -16.57 -7.80 -3.68
N LYS A 131 -17.60 -8.16 -2.92
CA LYS A 131 -18.88 -8.66 -3.44
C LYS A 131 -19.96 -7.59 -3.32
N ILE A 132 -21.04 -7.76 -4.04
CA ILE A 132 -22.21 -6.85 -3.98
C ILE A 132 -22.72 -6.72 -2.54
N LYS A 133 -22.85 -7.82 -1.82
CA LYS A 133 -23.30 -7.85 -0.41
C LYS A 133 -22.37 -7.10 0.56
N ASP A 134 -21.13 -6.83 0.17
CA ASP A 134 -20.17 -6.09 1.01
C ASP A 134 -20.38 -4.57 0.92
N VAL A 135 -21.28 -4.09 0.03
CA VAL A 135 -21.55 -2.66 -0.19
C VAL A 135 -22.95 -2.33 0.34
N ASP A 136 -22.99 -1.47 1.34
CA ASP A 136 -24.22 -0.91 1.87
C ASP A 136 -24.34 0.56 1.43
N LEU A 137 -25.11 0.78 0.38
CA LEU A 137 -25.33 2.11 -0.17
C LEU A 137 -26.34 2.92 0.65
N GLU A 138 -27.23 2.29 1.40
CA GLU A 138 -28.20 2.97 2.26
C GLU A 138 -27.47 3.65 3.43
N GLU A 139 -26.72 2.85 4.17
CA GLU A 139 -25.92 3.31 5.32
C GLU A 139 -24.59 3.99 4.90
N GLY A 140 -24.18 3.86 3.64
CA GLY A 140 -23.00 4.51 3.08
C GLY A 140 -21.68 3.94 3.57
N TYR A 141 -21.54 2.63 3.62
CA TYR A 141 -20.28 1.98 3.94
C TYR A 141 -19.98 0.76 3.06
N ILE A 142 -18.72 0.32 3.12
CA ILE A 142 -18.24 -0.89 2.48
C ILE A 142 -17.49 -1.76 3.48
N ILE A 143 -17.65 -3.08 3.37
CA ILE A 143 -17.01 -4.08 4.20
C ILE A 143 -15.81 -4.67 3.46
N PHE A 144 -14.64 -4.60 4.07
CA PHE A 144 -13.44 -5.27 3.57
C PHE A 144 -13.14 -6.52 4.39
N ASN A 145 -13.28 -7.67 3.75
CA ASN A 145 -12.89 -8.95 4.32
C ASN A 145 -11.38 -9.14 4.12
N THR A 146 -10.58 -9.02 5.18
CA THR A 146 -9.12 -9.15 5.08
C THR A 146 -8.68 -10.59 5.31
N THR A 147 -8.01 -11.19 4.30
CA THR A 147 -7.58 -12.59 4.31
C THR A 147 -6.48 -12.90 5.34
N LYS A 148 -5.69 -11.91 5.79
CA LYS A 148 -4.54 -12.16 6.68
C LYS A 148 -4.84 -12.22 8.19
N ALA A 149 -6.00 -11.77 8.64
CA ALA A 149 -6.31 -11.72 10.06
C ALA A 149 -7.77 -12.06 10.39
N HIS A 150 -8.56 -12.54 9.41
CA HIS A 150 -10.01 -12.72 9.55
C HIS A 150 -10.73 -11.49 10.15
N LYS A 151 -10.17 -10.30 9.91
CA LYS A 151 -10.75 -9.04 10.39
C LYS A 151 -11.63 -8.44 9.30
N VAL A 152 -12.84 -8.15 9.71
CA VAL A 152 -13.80 -7.37 8.92
C VAL A 152 -13.56 -5.90 9.26
N VAL A 153 -13.29 -5.08 8.23
CA VAL A 153 -13.11 -3.64 8.39
C VAL A 153 -14.24 -2.94 7.66
N ARG A 154 -15.04 -2.17 8.39
CA ARG A 154 -16.12 -1.36 7.85
C ARG A 154 -15.58 0.05 7.57
N ILE A 155 -15.66 0.48 6.31
CA ILE A 155 -15.15 1.77 5.84
C ILE A 155 -16.32 2.62 5.37
N GLY A 156 -16.47 3.84 5.89
CA GLY A 156 -17.45 4.81 5.41
C GLY A 156 -17.10 5.29 4.00
N LEU A 157 -18.09 5.45 3.16
CA LEU A 157 -17.96 5.93 1.79
C LEU A 157 -18.19 7.44 1.74
N GLU A 158 -17.22 8.17 1.22
CA GLU A 158 -17.41 9.58 0.87
C GLU A 158 -18.46 9.71 -0.24
N ARG A 159 -19.23 10.80 -0.20
CA ARG A 159 -20.42 10.99 -1.06
C ARG A 159 -20.14 10.79 -2.55
N LYS A 160 -19.01 11.28 -3.08
CA LYS A 160 -18.70 11.12 -4.50
C LYS A 160 -18.41 9.65 -4.86
N CYS A 161 -17.72 8.93 -3.97
CA CYS A 161 -17.46 7.52 -4.12
C CYS A 161 -18.77 6.71 -4.04
N LYS A 162 -19.64 7.02 -3.07
CA LYS A 162 -20.98 6.42 -2.95
C LYS A 162 -21.77 6.59 -4.24
N ASN A 163 -21.89 7.82 -4.75
CA ASN A 163 -22.62 8.10 -5.99
C ASN A 163 -22.04 7.33 -7.19
N ALA A 164 -20.70 7.24 -7.31
CA ALA A 164 -20.08 6.47 -8.39
C ALA A 164 -20.40 4.96 -8.30
N LEU A 165 -20.47 4.43 -7.07
CA LEU A 165 -20.87 3.03 -6.85
C LEU A 165 -22.36 2.80 -7.13
N GLU A 166 -23.23 3.70 -6.71
CA GLU A 166 -24.68 3.64 -7.00
C GLU A 166 -24.94 3.59 -8.50
N GLU A 167 -24.31 4.51 -9.26
CA GLU A 167 -24.47 4.54 -10.71
C GLU A 167 -23.87 3.29 -11.38
N TYR A 168 -22.70 2.81 -10.89
CA TYR A 168 -22.04 1.63 -11.44
C TYR A 168 -22.91 0.37 -11.21
N ILE A 169 -23.40 0.16 -10.00
CA ILE A 169 -24.27 -0.98 -9.69
C ILE A 169 -25.58 -0.89 -10.46
N GLY A 170 -26.18 0.30 -10.54
CA GLY A 170 -27.38 0.54 -11.32
C GLY A 170 -27.19 0.25 -12.81
N TYR A 171 -26.04 0.66 -13.39
CA TYR A 171 -25.70 0.37 -14.78
C TYR A 171 -25.51 -1.14 -14.99
N TRP A 172 -24.78 -1.82 -14.12
CA TRP A 172 -24.57 -3.26 -14.22
C TRP A 172 -25.91 -4.04 -14.13
N ARG A 173 -26.79 -3.67 -13.22
CA ARG A 173 -28.15 -4.27 -13.15
C ARG A 173 -28.92 -4.10 -14.44
N ASN A 174 -28.81 -2.94 -15.08
CA ASN A 174 -29.47 -2.69 -16.35
C ASN A 174 -28.88 -3.53 -17.49
N VAL A 175 -27.57 -3.79 -17.48
CA VAL A 175 -26.90 -4.63 -18.48
C VAL A 175 -27.26 -6.11 -18.29
N ASN A 176 -27.38 -6.56 -17.03
CA ASN A 176 -27.65 -7.96 -16.69
C ASN A 176 -29.13 -8.24 -16.40
N ASP A 177 -30.05 -7.44 -16.91
CA ASP A 177 -31.51 -7.58 -16.71
C ASP A 177 -31.96 -7.73 -15.24
N GLY A 178 -31.14 -7.29 -14.31
CA GLY A 178 -31.40 -7.32 -12.88
C GLY A 178 -30.97 -8.56 -12.12
N ASP A 179 -30.25 -9.48 -12.74
CA ASP A 179 -29.83 -10.76 -12.16
C ASP A 179 -28.52 -10.68 -11.36
N ILE A 180 -28.24 -9.55 -10.69
CA ILE A 180 -27.07 -9.43 -9.80
C ILE A 180 -27.35 -10.09 -8.46
N GLU A 181 -26.57 -11.12 -8.16
CA GLU A 181 -26.66 -11.83 -6.89
C GLU A 181 -25.74 -11.19 -5.81
N PRO A 182 -26.12 -11.30 -4.53
CA PRO A 182 -25.32 -10.74 -3.42
C PRO A 182 -23.88 -11.26 -3.37
N ASP A 183 -23.64 -12.47 -3.87
CA ASP A 183 -22.34 -13.12 -3.88
C ASP A 183 -21.51 -12.84 -5.14
N ASP A 184 -22.04 -12.08 -6.09
CA ASP A 184 -21.29 -11.64 -7.26
C ASP A 184 -20.20 -10.67 -6.90
N TYR A 185 -19.11 -10.69 -7.68
CA TYR A 185 -18.04 -9.71 -7.51
C TYR A 185 -18.52 -8.32 -7.90
N LEU A 186 -18.25 -7.33 -7.07
CA LEU A 186 -18.57 -5.93 -7.36
C LEU A 186 -17.96 -5.48 -8.68
N PHE A 187 -16.70 -5.88 -8.95
CA PHE A 187 -15.99 -5.55 -10.17
C PHE A 187 -15.63 -6.82 -10.94
N CYS A 188 -16.28 -7.01 -12.06
CA CYS A 188 -16.07 -8.14 -12.96
C CYS A 188 -15.38 -7.72 -14.27
N ASN A 189 -14.98 -8.71 -15.08
CA ASN A 189 -14.58 -8.53 -16.46
C ASN A 189 -15.82 -8.46 -17.39
N ASN A 190 -15.61 -8.41 -18.71
CA ASN A 190 -16.70 -8.35 -19.69
C ASN A 190 -17.48 -9.68 -19.84
N TYR A 191 -17.01 -10.73 -19.16
CA TYR A 191 -17.65 -12.07 -19.12
C TYR A 191 -18.27 -12.33 -17.74
N GLU A 192 -18.44 -11.28 -16.91
CA GLU A 192 -18.99 -11.35 -15.54
C GLU A 192 -18.14 -12.17 -14.56
N GLU A 193 -16.93 -12.54 -14.96
CA GLU A 193 -16.01 -13.27 -14.10
C GLU A 193 -15.18 -12.31 -13.22
N GLN A 194 -14.64 -12.83 -12.15
CA GLN A 194 -13.73 -12.08 -11.27
C GLN A 194 -12.56 -11.48 -12.04
N LEU A 195 -12.30 -10.19 -11.83
CA LEU A 195 -11.11 -9.54 -12.37
C LEU A 195 -9.83 -10.18 -11.83
N THR A 196 -8.91 -10.52 -12.71
CA THR A 196 -7.56 -10.91 -12.31
C THR A 196 -6.73 -9.67 -11.96
N ARG A 197 -5.69 -9.87 -11.13
CA ARG A 197 -4.77 -8.78 -10.79
C ARG A 197 -4.09 -8.18 -12.02
N SER A 198 -3.66 -9.01 -12.95
CA SER A 198 -3.03 -8.57 -14.21
C SER A 198 -4.03 -7.84 -15.09
N GLY A 199 -5.26 -8.36 -15.21
CA GLY A 199 -6.36 -7.74 -15.94
C GLY A 199 -6.67 -6.33 -15.44
N LEU A 200 -6.88 -6.18 -14.13
CA LEU A 200 -7.11 -4.87 -13.51
C LEU A 200 -5.92 -3.91 -13.71
N THR A 201 -4.68 -4.38 -13.51
CA THR A 201 -3.49 -3.55 -13.72
C THR A 201 -3.41 -3.04 -15.16
N THR A 202 -3.66 -3.91 -16.14
CA THR A 202 -3.65 -3.56 -17.56
C THR A 202 -4.79 -2.59 -17.92
N ALA A 203 -5.99 -2.83 -17.38
CA ALA A 203 -7.16 -1.98 -17.62
C ALA A 203 -6.93 -0.56 -17.09
N ILE A 204 -6.46 -0.43 -15.84
CA ILE A 204 -6.16 0.89 -15.24
C ILE A 204 -5.00 1.58 -15.97
N ALA A 205 -3.97 0.85 -16.37
CA ALA A 205 -2.87 1.43 -17.14
C ALA A 205 -3.35 2.01 -18.48
N ARG A 206 -4.22 1.31 -19.19
CA ARG A 206 -4.84 1.78 -20.44
C ARG A 206 -5.74 2.99 -20.19
N TYR A 207 -6.57 2.95 -19.15
CA TYR A 207 -7.44 4.04 -18.74
C TYR A 207 -6.66 5.33 -18.44
N ASN A 208 -5.58 5.23 -17.65
CA ASN A 208 -4.75 6.36 -17.29
C ASN A 208 -4.07 6.99 -18.51
N ARG A 209 -3.44 6.16 -19.38
CA ARG A 209 -2.76 6.66 -20.58
C ARG A 209 -3.70 7.38 -21.54
N ARG A 210 -4.92 6.85 -21.73
CA ARG A 210 -5.94 7.51 -22.58
C ARG A 210 -6.32 8.90 -22.06
N ARG A 211 -6.12 9.16 -20.75
CA ARG A 211 -6.35 10.47 -20.12
C ARG A 211 -5.10 11.31 -19.98
N GLY A 212 -4.00 10.91 -20.62
CA GLY A 212 -2.72 11.63 -20.57
C GLY A 212 -2.08 11.61 -19.21
N VAL A 213 -2.16 10.46 -18.50
CA VAL A 213 -1.51 10.21 -17.22
C VAL A 213 -0.61 8.98 -17.36
N GLU A 214 0.70 9.20 -17.28
CA GLU A 214 1.71 8.15 -17.48
C GLU A 214 1.85 7.20 -16.30
N LYS A 215 1.50 7.64 -15.11
CA LYS A 215 1.50 6.80 -13.90
C LYS A 215 0.38 5.78 -13.98
N THR A 216 0.71 4.50 -13.83
CA THR A 216 -0.23 3.39 -14.06
C THR A 216 -0.35 2.43 -12.87
N SER A 217 0.45 2.60 -11.83
CA SER A 217 0.46 1.68 -10.70
C SER A 217 -0.74 1.89 -9.78
N LEU A 218 -1.49 0.82 -9.50
CA LEU A 218 -2.59 0.81 -8.53
C LEU A 218 -2.15 1.20 -7.12
N HIS A 219 -0.93 0.82 -6.72
CA HIS A 219 -0.40 1.19 -5.41
C HIS A 219 -0.21 2.70 -5.23
N LEU A 220 -0.05 3.47 -6.31
CA LEU A 220 0.08 4.91 -6.22
C LEU A 220 -1.21 5.58 -5.72
N PHE A 221 -2.39 5.06 -6.04
CA PHE A 221 -3.65 5.58 -5.49
C PHE A 221 -3.68 5.46 -3.97
N ARG A 222 -3.26 4.32 -3.44
CA ARG A 222 -3.15 4.13 -1.99
C ARG A 222 -2.09 5.03 -1.34
N HIS A 223 -0.95 5.25 -2.01
CA HIS A 223 0.05 6.20 -1.54
C HIS A 223 -0.48 7.64 -1.55
N THR A 224 -1.25 7.99 -2.58
CA THR A 224 -1.91 9.29 -2.69
C THR A 224 -2.96 9.48 -1.60
N PHE A 225 -3.80 8.46 -1.34
CA PHE A 225 -4.75 8.47 -0.23
C PHE A 225 -4.05 8.72 1.11
N ALA A 226 -3.01 7.95 1.43
CA ALA A 226 -2.28 8.08 2.68
C ALA A 226 -1.61 9.47 2.82
N LYS A 227 -0.97 9.97 1.74
CA LYS A 227 -0.41 11.33 1.72
C LYS A 227 -1.49 12.37 2.00
N ASN A 228 -2.57 12.36 1.23
CA ASN A 228 -3.62 13.37 1.35
C ASN A 228 -4.29 13.34 2.74
N TRP A 229 -4.47 12.14 3.32
CA TRP A 229 -4.96 11.97 4.68
C TRP A 229 -4.07 12.70 5.70
N ILE A 230 -2.76 12.48 5.63
CA ILE A 230 -1.78 13.08 6.55
C ILE A 230 -1.69 14.60 6.33
N THR A 231 -1.59 15.05 5.08
CA THR A 231 -1.46 16.48 4.77
C THR A 231 -2.73 17.29 5.04
N SER A 232 -3.88 16.63 5.16
CA SER A 232 -5.14 17.26 5.61
C SER A 232 -5.33 17.21 7.14
N GLY A 233 -4.33 16.77 7.91
CA GLY A 233 -4.41 16.69 9.37
C GLY A 233 -5.18 15.47 9.90
N GLY A 234 -5.37 14.44 9.07
CA GLY A 234 -6.07 13.22 9.49
C GLY A 234 -5.27 12.41 10.50
N ASP A 235 -5.96 11.81 11.49
CA ASP A 235 -5.35 11.02 12.53
C ASP A 235 -4.61 9.79 12.00
N LEU A 236 -3.36 9.58 12.47
CA LEU A 236 -2.49 8.49 12.02
C LEU A 236 -2.94 7.11 12.50
N ILE A 237 -3.59 7.04 13.66
CA ILE A 237 -4.11 5.77 14.21
C ILE A 237 -5.29 5.31 13.35
N THR A 238 -6.20 6.21 13.04
CA THR A 238 -7.33 5.97 12.14
C THR A 238 -6.84 5.58 10.75
N LEU A 239 -5.82 6.28 10.21
CA LEU A 239 -5.20 5.91 8.93
C LEU A 239 -4.65 4.47 8.97
N ALA A 240 -3.95 4.09 10.04
CA ALA A 240 -3.43 2.74 10.21
C ALA A 240 -4.54 1.68 10.26
N GLN A 241 -5.69 2.00 10.87
CA GLN A 241 -6.87 1.13 10.90
C GLN A 241 -7.47 0.96 9.50
N VAL A 242 -7.69 2.06 8.77
CA VAL A 242 -8.22 2.06 7.40
C VAL A 242 -7.28 1.29 6.46
N LEU A 243 -5.98 1.51 6.58
CA LEU A 243 -4.97 0.83 5.78
C LEU A 243 -4.68 -0.61 6.25
N THR A 244 -5.41 -1.12 7.27
CA THR A 244 -5.21 -2.43 7.91
C THR A 244 -3.82 -2.62 8.55
N HIS A 245 -3.79 -2.86 9.84
CA HIS A 245 -2.68 -2.85 10.83
C HIS A 245 -1.28 -3.38 10.44
N SER A 246 -1.10 -4.03 9.30
CA SER A 246 0.21 -4.51 8.85
C SER A 246 1.13 -3.42 8.28
N GLU A 247 0.72 -2.15 8.34
CA GLU A 247 1.43 -1.05 7.70
C GLU A 247 1.73 0.14 8.63
N LEU A 248 1.75 -0.07 9.96
CA LEU A 248 2.18 0.98 10.91
C LEU A 248 3.54 1.58 10.52
N ASP A 249 4.48 0.75 10.06
CA ASP A 249 5.78 1.23 9.56
C ASP A 249 5.65 2.05 8.28
N MET A 250 4.66 1.75 7.45
CA MET A 250 4.35 2.55 6.27
C MET A 250 3.71 3.89 6.67
N VAL A 251 2.77 3.89 7.62
CA VAL A 251 2.15 5.11 8.14
C VAL A 251 3.21 6.00 8.81
N LYS A 252 4.12 5.44 9.62
CA LYS A 252 5.26 6.17 10.19
C LYS A 252 6.15 6.80 9.12
N LYS A 253 6.45 6.06 8.04
CA LYS A 253 7.24 6.58 6.91
C LYS A 253 6.53 7.74 6.21
N TYR A 254 5.21 7.67 6.02
CA TYR A 254 4.45 8.78 5.47
C TYR A 254 4.40 9.97 6.41
N ALA A 255 4.18 9.74 7.71
CA ALA A 255 4.21 10.79 8.72
C ALA A 255 5.55 11.53 8.68
N ASN A 256 6.68 10.81 8.68
CA ASN A 256 8.02 11.42 8.60
C ASN A 256 8.26 12.19 7.29
N LEU A 257 7.64 11.77 6.17
CA LEU A 257 7.80 12.44 4.88
C LEU A 257 6.91 13.67 4.70
N TYR A 258 5.74 13.70 5.31
CA TYR A 258 4.70 14.67 5.02
C TYR A 258 4.24 15.50 6.22
N ALA A 259 4.61 15.14 7.46
CA ALA A 259 4.35 15.95 8.64
C ALA A 259 5.37 17.09 8.70
N HIS A 260 5.01 18.23 8.16
CA HIS A 260 5.96 19.33 7.94
C HIS A 260 6.01 20.38 9.04
N ASP A 261 5.12 20.41 10.01
CA ASP A 261 5.23 21.41 11.09
C ASP A 261 4.46 20.99 12.35
N VAL A 262 5.22 20.57 13.35
CA VAL A 262 4.71 20.25 14.69
C VAL A 262 4.28 21.53 15.44
N LYS A 263 4.65 22.72 14.95
CA LYS A 263 4.37 23.98 15.65
C LYS A 263 2.87 24.27 15.72
N GLY A 264 2.15 24.08 14.61
CA GLY A 264 0.70 24.26 14.57
C GLY A 264 -0.03 23.30 15.49
N GLU A 265 0.39 22.03 15.51
CA GLU A 265 -0.18 21.00 16.40
C GLU A 265 0.11 21.28 17.88
N ILE A 266 1.31 21.81 18.20
CA ILE A 266 1.64 22.23 19.57
C ILE A 266 0.74 23.39 20.01
N GLU A 267 0.51 24.37 19.15
CA GLU A 267 -0.39 25.50 19.44
C GLU A 267 -1.84 25.03 19.64
N GLU A 268 -2.31 24.09 18.85
CA GLU A 268 -3.68 23.57 18.92
C GLU A 268 -3.91 22.63 20.11
N HIS A 269 -2.96 21.74 20.40
CA HIS A 269 -3.09 20.68 21.40
C HIS A 269 -2.36 20.95 22.72
N SER A 270 -1.64 22.07 22.83
CA SER A 270 -0.97 22.44 24.09
C SER A 270 -1.96 22.67 25.22
N THR A 271 -1.67 22.08 26.38
CA THR A 271 -2.45 22.35 27.61
C THR A 271 -2.50 23.85 27.93
N LEU A 272 -1.44 24.61 27.58
CA LEU A 272 -1.39 26.04 27.80
C LEU A 272 -2.35 26.82 26.90
N SER A 273 -2.53 26.41 25.67
CA SER A 273 -3.48 27.04 24.74
C SER A 273 -4.94 26.74 25.11
N GLN A 274 -5.20 25.62 25.77
CA GLN A 274 -6.53 25.25 26.26
C GLN A 274 -6.89 25.92 27.60
N LEU A 275 -5.90 26.43 28.36
CA LEU A 275 -6.12 27.17 29.59
C LEU A 275 -6.47 28.64 29.29
N ARG A 276 -7.70 29.05 29.63
CA ARG A 276 -8.07 30.45 29.65
C ARG A 276 -7.28 31.18 30.75
N THR A 277 -6.07 31.65 30.45
CA THR A 277 -5.37 32.58 31.33
C THR A 277 -6.13 33.87 31.36
N ARG A 278 -6.67 34.29 32.52
CA ARG A 278 -7.11 35.66 32.76
C ARG A 278 -5.90 36.55 32.59
N SER A 279 -5.76 37.17 31.43
CA SER A 279 -4.78 38.21 31.19
C SER A 279 -5.22 39.46 31.99
N GLY A 280 -4.45 39.79 32.98
CA GLY A 280 -4.73 41.05 33.71
C GLY A 280 -3.89 41.17 34.96
N GLN A 281 -2.59 41.35 34.77
CA GLN A 281 -1.81 42.26 35.63
C GLN A 281 -0.42 42.44 35.00
N THR A 282 -0.20 43.62 34.46
CA THR A 282 1.12 44.07 34.01
C THR A 282 1.98 44.23 35.27
N MET A 283 2.94 43.33 35.48
CA MET A 283 3.98 43.51 36.49
C MET A 283 4.94 44.60 35.98
N THR A 284 4.84 45.79 36.54
CA THR A 284 5.86 46.83 36.42
C THR A 284 7.00 46.49 37.37
N THR A 285 8.14 46.03 36.85
CA THR A 285 9.39 45.94 37.61
C THR A 285 9.91 47.34 37.90
N LYS A 286 9.87 47.78 39.18
CA LYS A 286 10.59 48.99 39.63
C LYS A 286 12.10 48.67 39.59
N ARG A 287 12.85 49.36 38.71
CA ARG A 287 14.30 49.44 38.83
C ARG A 287 14.64 50.11 40.15
N ARG A 288 15.45 49.48 41.01
CA ARG A 288 16.12 50.13 42.09
C ARG A 288 17.21 51.00 41.48
N GLU A 289 17.05 52.32 41.64
CA GLU A 289 18.18 53.24 41.50
C GLU A 289 19.10 53.01 42.69
N GLN A 290 20.37 52.71 42.39
CA GLN A 290 21.43 52.70 43.37
C GLN A 290 21.97 54.12 43.44
N GLU A 291 21.92 54.73 44.65
CA GLU A 291 22.78 55.83 45.09
C GLU A 291 24.17 55.35 45.36
#